data_28ee921e4aef23d36fdb5b8576308269
#
_entry.id   28ee921e4aef23d36fdb5b8576308269
#
_cell.length_a   1.000
_cell.length_b   1.000
_cell.length_c   1.000
_cell.angle_alpha   90.00
_cell.angle_beta   90.00
_cell.angle_gamma   90.00
#
_symmetry.space_group_name_H-M   'P 1'
#
loop_
_entity.id
_entity.type
_entity.pdbx_description
1 polymer ?
#
loop_
_entity_poly.entity_id
_entity_poly.type
_entity_poly.pdbx_seq_one_letter_code
_entity_poly.pdbx_strand_id
1 'polypeptide(L)'
;MSAINRIPSGLSAVAACFFTFAAPAGAQPLATNGIGVASCEKLAKEMKPEEGFNNVTNSLIFYWVQGYMSAANIALLEGDSQYVDLYLMNEKKILPLIYEFCQKNPGKKPISVIDQLIEDTDKVEGKWKSGTVPWAADDD
;
A
#
# COMPACT_ATOMS: atom_id res chain seq x y z
N MET A 1 -34.40 -49.98 -65.05
CA MET A 1 -33.46 -50.67 -64.18
C MET A 1 -32.43 -49.65 -63.78
N SER A 2 -32.61 -48.97 -62.67
CA SER A 2 -31.70 -47.91 -62.18
C SER A 2 -31.17 -48.32 -60.82
N ALA A 3 -29.86 -48.46 -60.70
CA ALA A 3 -29.16 -48.77 -59.50
C ALA A 3 -28.89 -47.47 -58.72
N ILE A 4 -29.40 -47.42 -57.51
CA ILE A 4 -29.17 -46.28 -56.60
C ILE A 4 -27.92 -46.57 -55.81
N ASN A 5 -26.90 -45.74 -56.03
CA ASN A 5 -25.63 -45.80 -55.32
C ASN A 5 -25.76 -45.00 -54.00
N ARG A 6 -25.65 -45.66 -52.84
CA ARG A 6 -25.65 -45.01 -51.50
C ARG A 6 -24.23 -44.64 -51.12
N ILE A 7 -24.01 -43.36 -50.86
CA ILE A 7 -22.77 -42.82 -50.29
C ILE A 7 -22.84 -42.89 -48.75
N PRO A 8 -21.86 -43.45 -48.06
CA PRO A 8 -21.83 -43.40 -46.59
C PRO A 8 -21.28 -42.07 -46.14
N SER A 9 -22.08 -41.37 -45.35
CA SER A 9 -21.68 -40.12 -44.66
C SER A 9 -20.73 -40.46 -43.50
N GLY A 10 -19.46 -40.23 -43.72
CA GLY A 10 -18.48 -40.28 -42.63
C GLY A 10 -18.57 -39.03 -41.74
N LEU A 11 -19.03 -39.20 -40.50
CA LEU A 11 -18.92 -38.17 -39.49
C LEU A 11 -17.47 -38.11 -38.97
N SER A 12 -16.72 -37.09 -39.42
CA SER A 12 -15.41 -36.76 -38.78
C SER A 12 -15.66 -35.96 -37.53
N ALA A 13 -15.50 -36.59 -36.37
CA ALA A 13 -15.48 -35.90 -35.08
C ALA A 13 -14.16 -35.16 -34.94
N VAL A 14 -14.18 -33.83 -35.08
CA VAL A 14 -13.06 -32.96 -34.80
C VAL A 14 -13.01 -32.78 -33.27
N ALA A 15 -12.10 -33.46 -32.59
CA ALA A 15 -11.80 -33.24 -31.17
C ALA A 15 -11.07 -31.91 -31.01
N ALA A 16 -11.76 -30.86 -30.61
CA ALA A 16 -11.18 -29.59 -30.25
C ALA A 16 -10.49 -29.71 -28.89
N CYS A 17 -9.16 -29.87 -28.88
CA CYS A 17 -8.36 -29.75 -27.67
C CYS A 17 -8.34 -28.29 -27.22
N PHE A 18 -9.16 -27.96 -26.23
CA PHE A 18 -9.04 -26.69 -25.51
C PHE A 18 -7.80 -26.72 -24.63
N PHE A 19 -6.70 -26.16 -25.09
CA PHE A 19 -5.57 -25.80 -24.24
C PHE A 19 -6.01 -24.63 -23.37
N THR A 20 -6.40 -24.90 -22.12
CA THR A 20 -6.53 -23.87 -21.10
C THR A 20 -5.13 -23.41 -20.75
N PHE A 21 -4.67 -22.30 -21.31
CA PHE A 21 -3.52 -21.59 -20.83
C PHE A 21 -3.84 -21.08 -19.41
N ALA A 22 -3.38 -21.80 -18.38
CA ALA A 22 -3.31 -21.23 -17.05
C ALA A 22 -2.36 -20.04 -17.15
N ALA A 23 -2.88 -18.82 -17.09
CA ALA A 23 -2.05 -17.64 -16.97
C ALA A 23 -1.17 -17.82 -15.73
N PRO A 24 0.14 -17.57 -15.80
CA PRO A 24 0.98 -17.58 -14.60
C PRO A 24 0.34 -16.64 -13.60
N ALA A 25 0.14 -17.09 -12.36
CA ALA A 25 -0.26 -16.22 -11.27
C ALA A 25 0.84 -15.16 -11.11
N GLY A 26 0.71 -14.05 -11.85
CA GLY A 26 1.64 -12.94 -11.80
C GLY A 26 1.70 -12.47 -10.36
N ALA A 27 2.91 -12.41 -9.79
CA ALA A 27 3.10 -11.75 -8.51
C ALA A 27 2.47 -10.36 -8.62
N GLN A 28 1.48 -10.09 -7.77
CA GLN A 28 0.84 -8.77 -7.78
C GLN A 28 1.91 -7.72 -7.47
N PRO A 29 1.99 -6.63 -8.23
CA PRO A 29 2.96 -5.59 -7.93
C PRO A 29 2.73 -5.09 -6.50
N LEU A 30 3.81 -5.12 -5.69
CA LEU A 30 3.78 -4.65 -4.31
C LEU A 30 3.92 -3.14 -4.33
N ALA A 31 2.80 -2.42 -4.14
CA ALA A 31 2.80 -0.96 -4.15
C ALA A 31 3.52 -0.36 -2.94
N THR A 32 3.55 -1.09 -1.81
CA THR A 32 4.24 -0.67 -0.58
C THR A 32 5.02 -1.83 0.03
N ASN A 33 6.13 -1.54 0.70
CA ASN A 33 6.98 -2.53 1.35
C ASN A 33 7.46 -2.02 2.73
N GLY A 34 8.05 -2.92 3.52
CA GLY A 34 8.64 -2.59 4.82
C GLY A 34 7.72 -2.85 6.01
N ILE A 35 8.09 -2.31 7.16
CA ILE A 35 7.45 -2.60 8.45
C ILE A 35 5.97 -2.17 8.50
N GLY A 36 5.58 -1.16 7.75
CA GLY A 36 4.19 -0.67 7.70
C GLY A 36 3.19 -1.65 7.07
N VAL A 37 3.68 -2.68 6.35
CA VAL A 37 2.86 -3.77 5.80
C VAL A 37 3.08 -5.10 6.52
N ALA A 38 3.83 -5.11 7.62
CA ALA A 38 3.93 -6.26 8.52
C ALA A 38 2.58 -6.58 9.17
N SER A 39 2.42 -7.77 9.74
CA SER A 39 1.20 -8.08 10.50
C SER A 39 1.14 -7.28 11.79
N CYS A 40 -0.02 -6.75 12.12
CA CYS A 40 -0.27 -6.08 13.38
C CYS A 40 -0.02 -6.98 14.58
N GLU A 41 -0.31 -8.29 14.47
CA GLU A 41 -0.03 -9.27 15.52
C GLU A 41 1.46 -9.28 15.92
N LYS A 42 2.35 -9.30 14.92
CA LYS A 42 3.80 -9.28 15.17
C LYS A 42 4.23 -7.93 15.73
N LEU A 43 3.78 -6.84 15.11
CA LEU A 43 4.19 -5.50 15.47
C LEU A 43 3.80 -5.15 16.91
N ALA A 44 2.56 -5.48 17.34
CA ALA A 44 2.09 -5.24 18.70
C ALA A 44 2.88 -6.01 19.78
N LYS A 45 3.52 -7.12 19.44
CA LYS A 45 4.40 -7.85 20.37
C LYS A 45 5.78 -7.23 20.54
N GLU A 46 6.26 -6.51 19.54
CA GLU A 46 7.61 -5.95 19.48
C GLU A 46 7.66 -4.46 19.86
N MET A 47 6.57 -3.74 19.62
CA MET A 47 6.47 -2.32 19.98
C MET A 47 6.34 -2.12 21.50
N LYS A 48 6.96 -1.07 21.97
CA LYS A 48 6.86 -0.56 23.35
C LYS A 48 6.82 0.98 23.29
N PRO A 49 5.64 1.56 23.04
CA PRO A 49 5.51 3.01 22.85
C PRO A 49 6.12 3.85 23.95
N GLU A 50 6.11 3.36 25.20
CA GLU A 50 6.69 4.01 26.37
C GLU A 50 8.20 4.15 26.32
N GLU A 51 8.90 3.32 25.56
CA GLU A 51 10.35 3.39 25.35
C GLU A 51 10.75 4.41 24.27
N GLY A 52 9.78 4.96 23.53
CA GLY A 52 10.05 5.89 22.42
C GLY A 52 11.03 5.31 21.41
N PHE A 53 12.02 6.09 21.01
CA PHE A 53 13.07 5.68 20.06
C PHE A 53 14.16 4.76 20.65
N ASN A 54 14.13 4.46 21.94
CA ASN A 54 15.01 3.45 22.53
C ASN A 54 14.61 2.03 22.10
N ASN A 55 13.37 1.83 21.68
CA ASN A 55 12.92 0.59 21.07
C ASN A 55 13.14 0.64 19.55
N VAL A 56 13.87 -0.34 19.01
CA VAL A 56 14.21 -0.40 17.57
C VAL A 56 12.96 -0.51 16.69
N THR A 57 11.97 -1.31 17.09
CA THR A 57 10.73 -1.48 16.33
C THR A 57 9.93 -0.17 16.26
N ASN A 58 9.89 0.59 17.35
CA ASN A 58 9.28 1.92 17.39
C ASN A 58 9.96 2.87 16.40
N SER A 59 11.30 2.90 16.39
CA SER A 59 12.07 3.75 15.47
C SER A 59 11.81 3.37 14.03
N LEU A 60 11.85 2.08 13.70
CA LEU A 60 11.63 1.58 12.34
C LEU A 60 10.23 1.91 11.83
N ILE A 61 9.18 1.68 12.63
CA ILE A 61 7.82 1.99 12.21
C ILE A 61 7.59 3.49 12.10
N PHE A 62 8.13 4.30 13.01
CA PHE A 62 7.99 5.74 12.98
C PHE A 62 8.61 6.34 11.70
N TYR A 63 9.86 6.01 11.39
CA TYR A 63 10.52 6.53 10.17
C TYR A 63 9.89 6.01 8.88
N TRP A 64 9.38 4.78 8.90
CA TRP A 64 8.60 4.28 7.78
C TRP A 64 7.33 5.12 7.57
N VAL A 65 6.60 5.43 8.63
CA VAL A 65 5.40 6.28 8.58
C VAL A 65 5.73 7.68 8.08
N GLN A 66 6.80 8.29 8.56
CA GLN A 66 7.23 9.62 8.08
C GLN A 66 7.51 9.61 6.58
N GLY A 67 8.19 8.58 6.07
CA GLY A 67 8.43 8.41 4.64
C GLY A 67 7.14 8.21 3.84
N TYR A 68 6.23 7.38 4.36
CA TYR A 68 4.94 7.11 3.71
C TYR A 68 4.07 8.38 3.64
N MET A 69 3.93 9.10 4.74
CA MET A 69 3.17 10.35 4.79
C MET A 69 3.81 11.46 3.93
N SER A 70 5.15 11.50 3.84
CA SER A 70 5.84 12.41 2.94
C SER A 70 5.50 12.13 1.46
N ALA A 71 5.47 10.86 1.07
CA ALA A 71 5.06 10.47 -0.28
C ALA A 71 3.57 10.79 -0.55
N ALA A 72 2.69 10.56 0.43
CA ALA A 72 1.29 10.95 0.34
C ALA A 72 1.11 12.47 0.19
N ASN A 73 1.89 13.27 0.93
CA ASN A 73 1.88 14.72 0.81
C ASN A 73 2.31 15.21 -0.57
N ILE A 74 3.28 14.55 -1.22
CA ILE A 74 3.65 14.90 -2.60
C ILE A 74 2.43 14.70 -3.52
N ALA A 75 1.74 13.58 -3.42
CA ALA A 75 0.56 13.31 -4.23
C ALA A 75 -0.59 14.30 -3.96
N LEU A 76 -0.83 14.64 -2.68
CA LEU A 76 -1.83 15.64 -2.28
C LEU A 76 -1.48 17.04 -2.81
N LEU A 77 -0.22 17.44 -2.76
CA LEU A 77 0.24 18.72 -3.28
C LEU A 77 0.11 18.83 -4.80
N GLU A 78 0.41 17.72 -5.52
CA GLU A 78 0.26 17.66 -6.98
C GLU A 78 -1.20 17.65 -7.42
N GLY A 79 -2.07 16.93 -6.69
CA GLY A 79 -3.49 16.80 -7.03
C GLY A 79 -4.35 17.95 -6.54
N ASP A 80 -4.26 18.27 -5.25
CA ASP A 80 -5.21 19.13 -4.55
C ASP A 80 -4.58 20.43 -4.00
N SER A 81 -3.30 20.65 -4.19
CA SER A 81 -2.54 21.76 -3.59
C SER A 81 -2.70 21.82 -2.05
N GLN A 82 -2.71 20.66 -1.42
CA GLN A 82 -2.87 20.49 0.02
C GLN A 82 -1.86 19.48 0.57
N TYR A 83 -1.63 19.50 1.87
CA TYR A 83 -0.77 18.51 2.55
C TYR A 83 -1.17 18.35 4.02
N VAL A 84 -0.74 17.24 4.63
CA VAL A 84 -0.81 17.03 6.08
C VAL A 84 0.44 17.59 6.73
N ASP A 85 0.29 18.43 7.76
CA ASP A 85 1.44 18.96 8.50
C ASP A 85 2.13 17.85 9.31
N LEU A 86 3.28 17.41 8.83
CA LEU A 86 4.05 16.33 9.45
C LEU A 86 4.69 16.73 10.79
N TYR A 87 4.80 18.02 11.09
CA TYR A 87 5.25 18.48 12.40
C TYR A 87 4.30 18.03 13.52
N LEU A 88 3.00 17.95 13.21
CA LEU A 88 1.98 17.45 14.13
C LEU A 88 2.01 15.92 14.28
N MET A 89 2.72 15.21 13.42
CA MET A 89 2.80 13.74 13.37
C MET A 89 4.08 13.23 14.06
N ASN A 90 4.27 13.66 15.31
CA ASN A 90 5.43 13.26 16.11
C ASN A 90 5.27 11.84 16.70
N GLU A 91 6.35 11.35 17.32
CA GLU A 91 6.41 10.02 17.92
C GLU A 91 5.31 9.77 18.96
N LYS A 92 5.02 10.79 19.79
CA LYS A 92 4.04 10.68 20.88
C LYS A 92 2.60 10.50 20.38
N LYS A 93 2.32 10.90 19.14
CA LYS A 93 1.05 10.69 18.48
C LYS A 93 1.04 9.37 17.70
N ILE A 94 2.07 9.12 16.91
CA ILE A 94 2.10 8.00 15.95
C ILE A 94 2.30 6.65 16.64
N LEU A 95 3.22 6.52 17.59
CA LEU A 95 3.52 5.23 18.20
C LEU A 95 2.34 4.64 18.98
N PRO A 96 1.66 5.39 19.88
CA PRO A 96 0.48 4.86 20.56
C PRO A 96 -0.66 4.53 19.60
N LEU A 97 -0.89 5.37 18.59
CA LEU A 97 -1.94 5.16 17.58
C LEU A 97 -1.78 3.81 16.88
N ILE A 98 -0.58 3.52 16.38
CA ILE A 98 -0.30 2.26 15.69
C ILE A 98 -0.39 1.07 16.64
N TYR A 99 0.19 1.21 17.83
CA TYR A 99 0.18 0.15 18.83
C TYR A 99 -1.24 -0.25 19.22
N GLU A 100 -2.08 0.72 19.59
CA GLU A 100 -3.48 0.47 19.96
C GLU A 100 -4.30 -0.11 18.80
N PHE A 101 -4.09 0.41 17.59
CA PHE A 101 -4.74 -0.13 16.41
C PHE A 101 -4.35 -1.59 16.20
N CYS A 102 -3.07 -1.91 16.29
CA CYS A 102 -2.56 -3.25 16.09
C CYS A 102 -3.00 -4.22 17.17
N GLN A 103 -3.10 -3.78 18.43
CA GLN A 103 -3.67 -4.60 19.51
C GLN A 103 -5.13 -4.98 19.25
N LYS A 104 -5.92 -4.03 18.74
CA LYS A 104 -7.34 -4.25 18.44
C LYS A 104 -7.59 -5.00 17.13
N ASN A 105 -6.60 -5.00 16.21
CA ASN A 105 -6.75 -5.52 14.85
C ASN A 105 -5.56 -6.40 14.43
N PRO A 106 -5.30 -7.53 15.08
CA PRO A 106 -4.10 -8.35 14.83
C PRO A 106 -3.99 -8.85 13.38
N GLY A 107 -5.11 -9.06 12.69
CA GLY A 107 -5.16 -9.50 11.29
C GLY A 107 -4.96 -8.37 10.26
N LYS A 108 -4.89 -7.12 10.69
CA LYS A 108 -4.68 -5.98 9.79
C LYS A 108 -3.20 -5.61 9.69
N LYS A 109 -2.92 -4.53 8.94
CA LYS A 109 -1.59 -3.97 8.72
C LYS A 109 -1.55 -2.53 9.24
N PRO A 110 -0.40 -2.06 9.76
CA PRO A 110 -0.25 -0.70 10.29
C PRO A 110 -0.62 0.40 9.29
N ILE A 111 -0.31 0.21 8.01
CA ILE A 111 -0.63 1.16 6.95
C ILE A 111 -2.10 1.57 6.96
N SER A 112 -3.01 0.66 7.31
CA SER A 112 -4.46 0.96 7.30
C SER A 112 -4.85 2.07 8.27
N VAL A 113 -4.19 2.19 9.43
CA VAL A 113 -4.48 3.29 10.37
C VAL A 113 -3.78 4.58 9.96
N ILE A 114 -2.69 4.48 9.20
CA ILE A 114 -2.01 5.68 8.68
C ILE A 114 -2.79 6.29 7.52
N ASP A 115 -3.35 5.47 6.64
CA ASP A 115 -4.24 5.95 5.58
C ASP A 115 -5.45 6.69 6.17
N GLN A 116 -6.09 6.10 7.18
CA GLN A 116 -7.19 6.74 7.89
C GLN A 116 -6.74 8.04 8.58
N LEU A 117 -5.57 8.07 9.22
CA LEU A 117 -5.02 9.28 9.83
C LEU A 117 -4.81 10.40 8.80
N ILE A 118 -4.31 10.05 7.59
CA ILE A 118 -4.15 11.01 6.51
C ILE A 118 -5.50 11.56 6.06
N GLU A 119 -6.52 10.70 5.93
CA GLU A 119 -7.88 11.12 5.55
C GLU A 119 -8.51 12.03 6.59
N ASP A 120 -8.43 11.68 7.87
CA ASP A 120 -9.11 12.35 8.98
C ASP A 120 -8.39 13.63 9.46
N THR A 121 -7.13 13.83 9.07
CA THR A 121 -6.37 15.03 9.48
C THR A 121 -6.68 16.21 8.57
N ASP A 122 -6.90 17.38 9.16
CA ASP A 122 -7.05 18.64 8.43
C ASP A 122 -5.84 18.87 7.52
N LYS A 123 -6.13 19.30 6.29
CA LYS A 123 -5.13 19.61 5.28
C LYS A 123 -4.77 21.08 5.32
N VAL A 124 -3.50 21.36 5.08
CA VAL A 124 -2.98 22.71 4.93
C VAL A 124 -2.81 22.99 3.43
N GLU A 125 -3.22 24.18 2.99
CA GLU A 125 -2.98 24.61 1.60
C GLU A 125 -1.48 24.83 1.36
N GLY A 126 -1.00 24.38 0.22
CA GLY A 126 0.40 24.53 -0.19
C GLY A 126 0.58 24.33 -1.68
N LYS A 127 1.77 24.69 -2.18
CA LYS A 127 2.14 24.48 -3.57
C LYS A 127 3.47 23.75 -3.63
N TRP A 128 3.46 22.59 -4.27
CA TRP A 128 4.67 21.86 -4.60
C TRP A 128 5.26 22.42 -5.89
N LYS A 129 6.54 22.81 -5.85
CA LYS A 129 7.30 23.12 -7.07
C LYS A 129 8.25 21.95 -7.34
N SER A 130 8.02 21.23 -8.43
CA SER A 130 8.92 20.16 -8.86
C SER A 130 10.34 20.71 -9.03
N GLY A 131 11.32 20.00 -8.46
CA GLY A 131 12.73 20.38 -8.53
C GLY A 131 13.23 21.28 -7.39
N THR A 132 12.36 21.74 -6.49
CA THR A 132 12.81 22.38 -5.25
C THR A 132 12.90 21.31 -4.16
N VAL A 133 14.07 21.20 -3.51
CA VAL A 133 14.20 20.42 -2.30
C VAL A 133 13.67 21.26 -1.14
N PRO A 134 12.73 20.77 -0.31
CA PRO A 134 12.08 21.57 0.74
C PRO A 134 13.04 22.16 1.79
N TRP A 135 14.27 21.65 1.83
CA TRP A 135 15.33 22.10 2.73
C TRP A 135 16.43 22.92 2.05
N ALA A 136 16.34 23.15 0.73
CA ALA A 136 17.15 24.19 0.12
C ALA A 136 16.56 25.51 0.60
N ALA A 137 17.23 26.15 1.59
CA ALA A 137 16.94 27.55 1.91
C ALA A 137 17.00 28.34 0.59
N ASP A 138 15.96 29.10 0.31
CA ASP A 138 16.04 30.12 -0.72
C ASP A 138 17.11 31.10 -0.22
N ASP A 139 18.34 30.94 -0.73
CA ASP A 139 19.41 31.91 -0.56
C ASP A 139 19.05 33.16 -1.41
N ASP A 140 18.14 33.97 -0.86
CA ASP A 140 17.85 35.33 -1.34
C ASP A 140 18.65 36.38 -0.55
#